data_81bad52a71e2a36e24d64288752dcf93
#
_entry.id   81bad52a71e2a36e24d64288752dcf93
#
_cell.length_a   1.000
_cell.length_b   1.000
_cell.length_c   1.000
_cell.angle_alpha   90.00
_cell.angle_beta   90.00
_cell.angle_gamma   90.00
#
_symmetry.space_group_name_H-M   'P 1'
#
loop_
_entity.id
_entity.type
_entity.pdbx_description
1 polymer ?
#
loop_
_entity_poly.entity_id
_entity_poly.type
_entity_poly.pdbx_seq_one_letter_code
_entity_poly.pdbx_strand_id
1 'polypeptide(L)'
;MYDRNGDMMCLLENKVEEYYKLNGEYMVYSDMLEYGFTKREISRLVEKELLRKLVKGLYIYKNELEDEFFVYQFANKNMIYSHETACYLHGLTTVIPSRCNVTTYSGCHLRNNRLKVSYVKKELLHVGAVEHIDYFGNKIIVYDCERTICDLIRNKKKVDTQVYYQSL
;
A
#
# COMPACT_ATOMS: atom_id res chain seq x y z
N MET A 1 4.78 40.39 -23.78
CA MET A 1 3.64 39.78 -23.08
C MET A 1 4.22 38.64 -22.21
N TYR A 2 4.46 38.88 -20.92
CA TYR A 2 5.06 37.87 -20.04
C TYR A 2 4.08 36.72 -19.88
N ASP A 3 4.52 35.49 -20.19
CA ASP A 3 3.73 34.28 -20.01
C ASP A 3 3.71 33.89 -18.53
N ARG A 4 2.84 34.56 -17.75
CA ARG A 4 2.67 34.30 -16.32
C ARG A 4 2.24 32.83 -16.01
N ASN A 5 1.67 32.15 -16.99
CA ASN A 5 1.27 30.75 -16.82
C ASN A 5 2.46 29.79 -16.96
N GLY A 6 3.41 30.08 -17.85
CA GLY A 6 4.62 29.28 -18.02
C GLY A 6 5.56 29.41 -16.82
N ASP A 7 5.80 30.62 -16.33
CA ASP A 7 6.66 30.88 -15.17
C ASP A 7 6.08 30.24 -13.90
N MET A 8 4.75 30.32 -13.69
CA MET A 8 4.08 29.71 -12.54
C MET A 8 4.11 28.19 -12.61
N MET A 9 4.07 27.59 -13.80
CA MET A 9 4.13 26.14 -13.96
C MET A 9 5.53 25.62 -13.68
N CYS A 10 6.57 26.27 -14.15
CA CYS A 10 7.96 25.93 -13.86
C CYS A 10 8.26 25.95 -12.35
N LEU A 11 7.74 26.93 -11.62
CA LEU A 11 7.85 27.01 -10.17
C LEU A 11 7.14 25.83 -9.46
N LEU A 12 5.98 25.42 -9.99
CA LEU A 12 5.24 24.30 -9.42
C LEU A 12 5.92 22.94 -9.70
N GLU A 13 6.52 22.78 -10.87
CA GLU A 13 7.34 21.62 -11.22
C GLU A 13 8.56 21.51 -10.30
N ASN A 14 9.29 22.59 -10.09
CA ASN A 14 10.42 22.62 -9.17
C ASN A 14 10.00 22.27 -7.75
N LYS A 15 8.88 22.81 -7.27
CA LYS A 15 8.34 22.54 -5.94
C LYS A 15 7.99 21.07 -5.73
N VAL A 16 7.37 20.42 -6.72
CA VAL A 16 7.03 19.00 -6.62
C VAL A 16 8.26 18.11 -6.73
N GLU A 17 9.27 18.51 -7.51
CA GLU A 17 10.54 17.79 -7.56
C GLU A 17 11.34 17.88 -6.24
N GLU A 18 11.34 19.03 -5.58
CA GLU A 18 11.90 19.16 -4.24
C GLU A 18 11.19 18.27 -3.25
N TYR A 19 9.85 18.27 -3.26
CA TYR A 19 9.06 17.42 -2.39
C TYR A 19 9.35 15.94 -2.63
N TYR A 20 9.45 15.51 -3.90
CA TYR A 20 9.83 14.16 -4.28
C TYR A 20 11.20 13.75 -3.74
N LYS A 21 12.20 14.60 -3.88
CA LYS A 21 13.57 14.35 -3.36
C LYS A 21 13.63 14.19 -1.84
N LEU A 22 12.74 14.87 -1.12
CA LEU A 22 12.69 14.83 0.34
C LEU A 22 11.85 13.69 0.90
N ASN A 23 10.77 13.30 0.21
CA ASN A 23 9.74 12.42 0.75
C ASN A 23 9.54 11.11 -0.05
N GLY A 24 10.23 10.95 -1.18
CA GLY A 24 10.09 9.79 -2.06
C GLY A 24 8.92 9.87 -3.02
N GLU A 25 8.64 8.75 -3.69
CA GLU A 25 7.69 8.66 -4.80
C GLU A 25 6.22 8.80 -4.40
N TYR A 26 5.86 8.44 -3.15
CA TYR A 26 4.48 8.54 -2.66
C TYR A 26 4.20 9.91 -2.05
N MET A 27 3.15 10.53 -2.52
CA MET A 27 2.73 11.86 -2.09
C MET A 27 1.36 11.79 -1.44
N VAL A 28 1.34 11.87 -0.12
CA VAL A 28 0.11 11.88 0.68
C VAL A 28 -0.49 13.27 0.64
N TYR A 29 -1.79 13.36 0.37
CA TYR A 29 -2.50 14.63 0.19
C TYR A 29 -2.39 15.56 1.41
N SER A 30 -2.50 15.02 2.63
CA SER A 30 -2.35 15.78 3.87
C SER A 30 -0.96 16.42 3.97
N ASP A 31 0.07 15.61 3.71
CA ASP A 31 1.46 16.01 3.86
C ASP A 31 1.86 17.04 2.80
N MET A 32 1.33 16.91 1.59
CA MET A 32 1.47 17.93 0.54
C MET A 32 0.87 19.27 0.97
N LEU A 33 -0.31 19.25 1.60
CA LEU A 33 -0.93 20.49 2.10
C LEU A 33 -0.11 21.12 3.23
N GLU A 34 0.43 20.32 4.14
CA GLU A 34 1.32 20.77 5.23
C GLU A 34 2.64 21.34 4.69
N TYR A 35 3.18 20.76 3.63
CA TYR A 35 4.36 21.30 2.92
C TYR A 35 4.07 22.63 2.22
N GLY A 36 2.79 22.99 2.04
CA GLY A 36 2.37 24.25 1.45
C GLY A 36 1.85 24.16 0.02
N PHE A 37 1.52 22.97 -0.49
CA PHE A 37 0.73 22.86 -1.72
C PHE A 37 -0.71 23.26 -1.50
N THR A 38 -1.29 23.96 -2.45
CA THR A 38 -2.73 24.23 -2.48
C THR A 38 -3.48 23.11 -3.21
N LYS A 39 -4.77 22.98 -2.95
CA LYS A 39 -5.66 22.04 -3.67
C LYS A 39 -5.61 22.24 -5.20
N ARG A 40 -5.52 23.50 -5.64
CA ARG A 40 -5.45 23.84 -7.07
C ARG A 40 -4.13 23.42 -7.69
N GLU A 41 -3.01 23.57 -6.97
CA GLU A 41 -1.70 23.12 -7.43
C GLU A 41 -1.66 21.60 -7.58
N ILE A 42 -2.16 20.85 -6.60
CA ILE A 42 -2.24 19.38 -6.68
C ILE A 42 -3.10 18.94 -7.87
N SER A 43 -4.25 19.57 -8.11
CA SER A 43 -5.09 19.26 -9.27
C SER A 43 -4.36 19.54 -10.60
N ARG A 44 -3.63 20.65 -10.69
CA ARG A 44 -2.82 20.98 -11.90
C ARG A 44 -1.70 19.98 -12.13
N LEU A 45 -1.03 19.51 -11.07
CA LEU A 45 0.01 18.47 -11.18
C LEU A 45 -0.56 17.15 -11.71
N VAL A 46 -1.78 16.80 -11.33
CA VAL A 46 -2.48 15.62 -11.87
C VAL A 46 -2.89 15.83 -13.32
N GLU A 47 -3.45 16.98 -13.67
CA GLU A 47 -3.82 17.34 -15.05
C GLU A 47 -2.62 17.35 -16.01
N LYS A 48 -1.44 17.68 -15.50
CA LYS A 48 -0.17 17.69 -16.24
C LYS A 48 0.60 16.36 -16.17
N GLU A 49 -0.02 15.31 -15.63
CA GLU A 49 0.56 13.97 -15.49
C GLU A 49 1.90 13.93 -14.70
N LEU A 50 2.17 14.99 -13.92
CA LEU A 50 3.31 15.02 -12.99
C LEU A 50 3.00 14.22 -11.71
N LEU A 51 1.73 14.07 -11.38
CA LEU A 51 1.22 13.20 -10.34
C LEU A 51 0.15 12.26 -10.90
N ARG A 52 0.24 11.00 -10.57
CA ARG A 52 -0.82 10.01 -10.84
C ARG A 52 -1.54 9.68 -9.53
N LYS A 53 -2.84 9.86 -9.51
CA LYS A 53 -3.67 9.50 -8.36
C LYS A 53 -3.85 8.00 -8.30
N LEU A 54 -3.46 7.35 -7.19
CA LEU A 54 -3.60 5.92 -6.97
C LEU A 54 -4.92 5.59 -6.27
N VAL A 55 -5.13 6.18 -5.10
CA VAL A 55 -6.34 6.06 -4.31
C VAL A 55 -6.71 7.41 -3.70
N LYS A 56 -7.79 7.48 -2.94
CA LYS A 56 -8.17 8.72 -2.26
C LYS A 56 -7.07 9.16 -1.29
N GLY A 57 -6.47 10.32 -1.55
CA GLY A 57 -5.45 10.93 -0.68
C GLY A 57 -4.03 10.43 -0.90
N LEU A 58 -3.79 9.56 -1.89
CA LEU A 58 -2.46 9.08 -2.26
C LEU A 58 -2.21 9.30 -3.75
N TYR A 59 -1.08 9.89 -4.04
CA TYR A 59 -0.56 10.12 -5.40
C TYR A 59 0.84 9.52 -5.52
N ILE A 60 1.26 9.26 -6.74
CA ILE A 60 2.62 8.85 -7.06
C ILE A 60 3.21 9.81 -8.08
N TYR A 61 4.54 10.05 -7.98
CA TYR A 61 5.24 10.97 -8.86
C TYR A 61 5.47 10.35 -10.24
N LYS A 62 5.07 11.07 -11.29
CA LYS A 62 5.31 10.73 -12.72
C LYS A 62 5.21 9.22 -13.02
N ASN A 63 6.33 8.69 -13.53
CA ASN A 63 6.47 7.34 -14.06
C ASN A 63 6.99 6.32 -13.03
N GLU A 64 6.95 6.68 -11.73
CA GLU A 64 7.36 5.76 -10.68
C GLU A 64 6.48 4.51 -10.65
N LEU A 65 7.08 3.38 -10.29
CA LEU A 65 6.36 2.11 -10.14
C LEU A 65 5.56 2.11 -8.84
N GLU A 66 4.32 1.67 -8.94
CA GLU A 66 3.48 1.53 -7.75
C GLU A 66 3.71 0.19 -7.05
N ASP A 67 3.82 0.25 -5.75
CA ASP A 67 3.76 -0.90 -4.86
C ASP A 67 2.31 -1.19 -4.50
N GLU A 68 1.76 -2.27 -5.05
CA GLU A 68 0.37 -2.66 -4.81
C GLU A 68 0.11 -2.95 -3.32
N PHE A 69 1.07 -3.51 -2.58
CA PHE A 69 0.89 -3.81 -1.15
C PHE A 69 0.74 -2.52 -0.35
N PHE A 70 1.61 -1.55 -0.56
CA PHE A 70 1.51 -0.26 0.10
C PHE A 70 0.20 0.45 -0.24
N VAL A 71 -0.15 0.52 -1.53
CA VAL A 71 -1.37 1.21 -2.02
C VAL A 71 -2.64 0.58 -1.45
N TYR A 72 -2.75 -0.76 -1.44
CA TYR A 72 -3.93 -1.42 -0.90
C TYR A 72 -4.09 -1.19 0.60
N GLN A 73 -2.98 -1.23 1.36
CA GLN A 73 -3.04 -1.00 2.80
C GLN A 73 -3.26 0.47 3.14
N PHE A 74 -2.70 1.40 2.38
CA PHE A 74 -3.00 2.83 2.51
C PHE A 74 -4.50 3.11 2.34
N ALA A 75 -5.13 2.48 1.34
CA ALA A 75 -6.57 2.61 1.11
C ALA A 75 -7.42 1.96 2.21
N ASN A 76 -6.87 1.00 2.94
CA ASN A 76 -7.60 0.15 3.89
C ASN A 76 -6.80 -0.07 5.17
N LYS A 77 -6.70 0.95 6.02
CA LYS A 77 -5.90 0.94 7.27
C LYS A 77 -6.28 -0.16 8.28
N ASN A 78 -7.44 -0.80 8.10
CA ASN A 78 -7.92 -1.86 8.99
C ASN A 78 -7.66 -3.26 8.43
N MET A 79 -6.74 -3.42 7.49
CA MET A 79 -6.35 -4.72 6.97
C MET A 79 -4.89 -5.05 7.30
N ILE A 80 -4.63 -6.33 7.49
CA ILE A 80 -3.29 -6.88 7.75
C ILE A 80 -3.03 -7.97 6.74
N TYR A 81 -1.88 -7.98 6.09
CA TYR A 81 -1.47 -9.06 5.20
C TYR A 81 -1.32 -10.35 5.98
N SER A 82 -1.84 -11.45 5.43
CA SER A 82 -1.98 -12.72 6.15
C SER A 82 -1.85 -13.93 5.23
N HIS A 83 -1.85 -15.13 5.81
CA HIS A 83 -1.85 -16.40 5.08
C HIS A 83 -0.76 -16.46 3.98
N GLU A 84 -1.14 -16.83 2.75
CA GLU A 84 -0.22 -17.01 1.61
C GLU A 84 0.56 -15.73 1.26
N THR A 85 -0.08 -14.55 1.40
CA THR A 85 0.61 -13.28 1.15
C THR A 85 1.64 -12.98 2.24
N ALA A 86 1.34 -13.24 3.51
CA ALA A 86 2.32 -13.10 4.59
C ALA A 86 3.49 -14.08 4.42
N CYS A 87 3.22 -15.33 3.98
CA CYS A 87 4.30 -16.28 3.66
C CYS A 87 5.22 -15.76 2.56
N TYR A 88 4.65 -15.20 1.50
CA TYR A 88 5.43 -14.60 0.42
C TYR A 88 6.26 -13.41 0.89
N LEU A 89 5.67 -12.48 1.63
CA LEU A 89 6.36 -11.30 2.16
C LEU A 89 7.50 -11.66 3.13
N HIS A 90 7.32 -12.69 3.94
CA HIS A 90 8.38 -13.20 4.83
C HIS A 90 9.40 -14.14 4.13
N GLY A 91 9.25 -14.38 2.84
CA GLY A 91 10.15 -15.29 2.11
C GLY A 91 10.00 -16.77 2.47
N LEU A 92 8.91 -17.16 3.13
CA LEU A 92 8.61 -18.55 3.47
C LEU A 92 8.16 -19.37 2.25
N THR A 93 7.77 -18.72 1.16
CA THR A 93 7.42 -19.33 -0.12
C THR A 93 7.86 -18.45 -1.27
N THR A 94 8.12 -19.06 -2.41
CA THR A 94 8.39 -18.37 -3.69
C THR A 94 7.13 -18.19 -4.53
N VAL A 95 6.01 -18.75 -4.11
CA VAL A 95 4.73 -18.66 -4.82
C VAL A 95 4.09 -17.29 -4.61
N ILE A 96 3.93 -16.54 -5.69
CA ILE A 96 3.24 -15.24 -5.68
C ILE A 96 1.73 -15.49 -5.65
N PRO A 97 1.01 -15.04 -4.62
CA PRO A 97 -0.44 -15.23 -4.55
C PRO A 97 -1.15 -14.47 -5.68
N SER A 98 -2.08 -15.13 -6.37
CA SER A 98 -2.90 -14.50 -7.43
C SER A 98 -3.82 -13.38 -6.91
N ARG A 99 -4.14 -13.41 -5.61
CA ARG A 99 -4.88 -12.39 -4.86
C ARG A 99 -4.22 -12.19 -3.51
N CYS A 100 -4.16 -10.93 -3.06
CA CYS A 100 -3.57 -10.63 -1.75
C CYS A 100 -4.48 -11.14 -0.63
N ASN A 101 -3.97 -12.08 0.16
CA ASN A 101 -4.65 -12.57 1.36
C ASN A 101 -4.49 -11.54 2.48
N VAL A 102 -5.61 -11.08 3.00
CA VAL A 102 -5.66 -10.09 4.06
C VAL A 102 -6.65 -10.50 5.14
N THR A 103 -6.38 -10.07 6.36
CA THR A 103 -7.30 -10.24 7.49
C THR A 103 -7.78 -8.88 7.96
N THR A 104 -9.07 -8.80 8.27
CA THR A 104 -9.70 -7.64 8.89
C THR A 104 -10.71 -8.11 9.95
N TYR A 105 -11.32 -7.18 10.68
CA TYR A 105 -12.33 -7.54 11.68
C TYR A 105 -13.72 -7.68 11.06
N SER A 106 -14.56 -8.51 11.68
CA SER A 106 -15.96 -8.69 11.29
C SER A 106 -16.72 -7.36 11.33
N GLY A 107 -17.39 -7.01 10.22
CA GLY A 107 -18.06 -5.73 10.03
C GLY A 107 -17.27 -4.69 9.23
N CYS A 108 -15.98 -4.91 8.97
CA CYS A 108 -15.21 -4.10 8.03
C CYS A 108 -15.39 -4.64 6.60
N HIS A 109 -15.74 -3.78 5.66
CA HIS A 109 -15.93 -4.17 4.26
C HIS A 109 -14.82 -3.62 3.38
N LEU A 110 -13.95 -4.50 2.88
CA LEU A 110 -12.90 -4.17 1.93
C LEU A 110 -13.43 -4.37 0.51
N ARG A 111 -13.49 -3.29 -0.28
CA ARG A 111 -13.99 -3.31 -1.67
C ARG A 111 -12.83 -3.33 -2.66
N ASN A 112 -12.21 -4.49 -2.83
CA ASN A 112 -11.17 -4.68 -3.84
C ASN A 112 -11.18 -6.16 -4.27
N ASN A 113 -11.37 -6.42 -5.56
CA ASN A 113 -11.41 -7.78 -6.12
C ASN A 113 -10.04 -8.48 -6.13
N ARG A 114 -8.95 -7.74 -5.96
CA ARG A 114 -7.59 -8.29 -5.79
C ARG A 114 -7.34 -8.85 -4.39
N LEU A 115 -8.23 -8.58 -3.43
CA LEU A 115 -8.10 -9.07 -2.06
C LEU A 115 -8.89 -10.36 -1.83
N LYS A 116 -8.29 -11.29 -1.09
CA LYS A 116 -8.95 -12.47 -0.50
C LYS A 116 -9.03 -12.22 1.00
N VAL A 117 -10.23 -11.89 1.48
CA VAL A 117 -10.44 -11.36 2.84
C VAL A 117 -10.81 -12.47 3.81
N SER A 118 -10.10 -12.52 4.93
CA SER A 118 -10.43 -13.32 6.12
C SER A 118 -10.91 -12.40 7.25
N TYR A 119 -11.80 -12.88 8.10
CA TYR A 119 -12.38 -12.09 9.18
C TYR A 119 -12.06 -12.69 10.54
N VAL A 120 -11.71 -11.80 11.49
CA VAL A 120 -11.47 -12.15 12.89
C VAL A 120 -12.28 -11.22 13.81
N LYS A 121 -12.33 -11.54 15.10
CA LYS A 121 -12.84 -10.59 16.10
C LYS A 121 -11.91 -9.39 16.17
N LYS A 122 -12.47 -8.19 16.42
CA LYS A 122 -11.71 -6.92 16.41
C LYS A 122 -10.54 -6.94 17.38
N GLU A 123 -10.71 -7.55 18.56
CA GLU A 123 -9.70 -7.66 19.60
C GLU A 123 -8.50 -8.53 19.17
N LEU A 124 -8.70 -9.42 18.20
CA LEU A 124 -7.67 -10.36 17.72
C LEU A 124 -6.95 -9.84 16.46
N LEU A 125 -7.41 -8.73 15.87
CA LEU A 125 -6.87 -8.26 14.60
C LEU A 125 -5.38 -7.96 14.67
N HIS A 126 -4.93 -7.31 15.74
CA HIS A 126 -3.55 -6.87 15.88
C HIS A 126 -2.65 -7.89 16.61
N VAL A 127 -3.17 -9.06 17.01
CA VAL A 127 -2.35 -10.11 17.62
C VAL A 127 -1.44 -10.72 16.55
N GLY A 128 -0.13 -10.60 16.75
CA GLY A 128 0.89 -11.04 15.77
C GLY A 128 1.05 -10.11 14.58
N ALA A 129 0.49 -8.88 14.62
CA ALA A 129 0.72 -7.89 13.57
C ALA A 129 2.06 -7.18 13.80
N VAL A 130 2.91 -7.12 12.77
CA VAL A 130 4.23 -6.48 12.80
C VAL A 130 4.39 -5.55 11.61
N GLU A 131 5.25 -4.54 11.77
CA GLU A 131 5.72 -3.71 10.67
C GLU A 131 6.71 -4.52 9.82
N HIS A 132 6.53 -4.52 8.52
CA HIS A 132 7.38 -5.17 7.55
C HIS A 132 7.81 -4.16 6.49
N ILE A 133 9.09 -4.20 6.12
CA ILE A 133 9.60 -3.41 4.98
C ILE A 133 9.51 -4.31 3.75
N ASP A 134 8.73 -3.91 2.79
CA ASP A 134 8.57 -4.67 1.55
C ASP A 134 9.73 -4.49 0.57
N TYR A 135 9.61 -5.09 -0.60
CA TYR A 135 10.65 -5.05 -1.63
C TYR A 135 10.92 -3.62 -2.17
N PHE A 136 9.92 -2.73 -2.13
CA PHE A 136 10.06 -1.34 -2.55
C PHE A 136 10.59 -0.42 -1.43
N GLY A 137 10.76 -0.94 -0.21
CA GLY A 137 11.20 -0.19 0.96
C GLY A 137 10.06 0.47 1.72
N ASN A 138 8.80 0.17 1.37
CA ASN A 138 7.64 0.71 2.04
C ASN A 138 7.30 -0.08 3.31
N LYS A 139 6.76 0.63 4.30
CA LYS A 139 6.27 0.03 5.54
C LYS A 139 4.84 -0.44 5.38
N ILE A 140 4.62 -1.73 5.57
CA ILE A 140 3.32 -2.37 5.55
C ILE A 140 3.12 -3.21 6.81
N ILE A 141 1.88 -3.50 7.17
CA ILE A 141 1.54 -4.33 8.33
C ILE A 141 1.20 -5.74 7.85
N VAL A 142 1.92 -6.70 8.40
CA VAL A 142 1.82 -8.13 8.06
C VAL A 142 1.70 -8.92 9.36
N TYR A 143 1.06 -10.09 9.37
CA TYR A 143 1.20 -11.00 10.50
C TYR A 143 2.61 -11.60 10.55
N ASP A 144 3.16 -11.73 11.75
CA ASP A 144 4.44 -12.40 11.98
C ASP A 144 4.44 -13.87 11.50
N CYS A 145 5.62 -14.50 11.49
CA CYS A 145 5.76 -15.87 11.01
C CYS A 145 4.94 -16.85 11.85
N GLU A 146 4.94 -16.71 13.17
CA GLU A 146 4.24 -17.60 14.10
C GLU A 146 2.73 -17.56 13.87
N ARG A 147 2.16 -16.36 13.79
CA ARG A 147 0.74 -16.17 13.50
C ARG A 147 0.39 -16.69 12.11
N THR A 148 1.25 -16.43 11.12
CA THR A 148 1.06 -16.86 9.74
C THR A 148 1.00 -18.38 9.64
N ILE A 149 1.96 -19.09 10.27
CA ILE A 149 1.96 -20.56 10.30
C ILE A 149 0.71 -21.12 11.00
N CYS A 150 0.31 -20.54 12.13
CA CYS A 150 -0.93 -20.94 12.81
C CYS A 150 -2.16 -20.79 11.91
N ASP A 151 -2.25 -19.68 11.16
CA ASP A 151 -3.36 -19.43 10.26
C ASP A 151 -3.35 -20.35 9.02
N LEU A 152 -2.17 -20.74 8.50
CA LEU A 152 -2.05 -21.76 7.46
C LEU A 152 -2.53 -23.13 7.93
N ILE A 153 -2.10 -23.56 9.11
CA ILE A 153 -2.52 -24.87 9.69
C ILE A 153 -4.04 -24.92 9.87
N ARG A 154 -4.63 -23.87 10.42
CA ARG A 154 -6.09 -23.76 10.58
C ARG A 154 -6.85 -23.82 9.26
N ASN A 155 -6.26 -23.25 8.20
CA ASN A 155 -6.88 -23.12 6.89
C ASN A 155 -6.32 -24.11 5.85
N LYS A 156 -5.62 -25.17 6.26
CA LYS A 156 -4.94 -26.15 5.39
C LYS A 156 -5.73 -26.56 4.14
N LYS A 157 -7.04 -26.76 4.26
CA LYS A 157 -7.89 -27.16 3.13
C LYS A 157 -8.12 -26.07 2.08
N LYS A 158 -7.80 -24.81 2.38
CA LYS A 158 -8.05 -23.64 1.52
C LYS A 158 -6.75 -22.95 1.04
N VAL A 159 -5.62 -23.40 1.55
CA VAL A 159 -4.29 -22.90 1.23
C VAL A 159 -3.75 -23.71 0.04
N ASP A 160 -2.97 -23.03 -0.81
CA ASP A 160 -2.24 -23.72 -1.86
C ASP A 160 -1.28 -24.76 -1.26
N THR A 161 -1.28 -25.97 -1.83
CA THR A 161 -0.52 -27.12 -1.30
C THR A 161 0.97 -26.83 -1.31
N GLN A 162 1.49 -26.17 -2.35
CA GLN A 162 2.91 -25.83 -2.47
C GLN A 162 3.29 -24.82 -1.41
N VAL A 163 2.50 -23.74 -1.23
CA VAL A 163 2.72 -22.74 -0.17
C VAL A 163 2.73 -23.41 1.19
N TYR A 164 1.75 -24.27 1.46
CA TYR A 164 1.67 -24.97 2.76
C TYR A 164 2.93 -25.75 3.10
N TYR A 165 3.46 -26.54 2.16
CA TYR A 165 4.65 -27.36 2.42
C TYR A 165 5.96 -26.57 2.38
N GLN A 166 6.04 -25.45 1.66
CA GLN A 166 7.23 -24.59 1.68
C GLN A 166 7.35 -23.78 2.96
N SER A 167 6.22 -23.45 3.59
CA SER A 167 6.18 -22.55 4.73
C SER A 167 6.30 -23.24 6.10
N LEU A 168 6.25 -24.57 6.15
CA LEU A 168 6.40 -25.40 7.36
C LEU A 168 7.80 -25.99 7.48
#